data_f564ee3708efe0fbd5ff4ac78ab8e0eb
#
_entry.id   f564ee3708efe0fbd5ff4ac78ab8e0eb
#
_cell.length_a   1.000
_cell.length_b   1.000
_cell.length_c   1.000
_cell.angle_alpha   90.00
_cell.angle_beta   90.00
_cell.angle_gamma   90.00
#
_symmetry.space_group_name_H-M   'P 1'
#
loop_
_entity.id
_entity.type
_entity.pdbx_description
1 polymer ?
#
loop_
_entity_poly.entity_id
_entity_poly.type
_entity_poly.pdbx_seq_one_letter_code
_entity_poly.pdbx_strand_id
1 'polypeptide(L)'
;MSKFSCYTDGACSLARNKGGIGIVVVKDGEKVYEFKKSFTNTTNNKCELMAVIYALNAISEPIEQMIIYSDSQYVIGCVTKGWKRKKNVEYWALYDKVLEKAKKLCPDIQFIWIKGHEKSSDFNSQMNNLADKLAVEASNEI
;
A
#
# COMPACT_ATOMS: atom_id res chain seq x y z
N MET A 1 -1.73 -5.90 22.82
CA MET A 1 -2.09 -5.50 21.44
C MET A 1 -0.87 -5.59 20.52
N SER A 2 -1.10 -5.70 19.22
CA SER A 2 -0.03 -5.97 18.27
C SER A 2 0.35 -4.75 17.45
N LYS A 3 1.61 -4.71 17.01
CA LYS A 3 2.13 -3.70 16.09
C LYS A 3 2.27 -4.32 14.72
N PHE A 4 1.68 -3.68 13.73
CA PHE A 4 1.68 -4.16 12.35
C PHE A 4 2.39 -3.19 11.42
N SER A 5 2.97 -3.73 10.37
CA SER A 5 3.47 -2.96 9.23
C SER A 5 2.91 -3.56 7.96
N CYS A 6 2.53 -2.72 7.01
CA CYS A 6 2.14 -3.15 5.68
C CYS A 6 3.07 -2.50 4.66
N TYR A 7 3.69 -3.32 3.83
CA TYR A 7 4.51 -2.86 2.71
C TYR A 7 3.63 -2.95 1.48
N THR A 8 3.37 -1.82 0.85
CA THR A 8 2.40 -1.70 -0.24
C THR A 8 3.08 -1.28 -1.52
N ASP A 9 2.63 -1.82 -2.65
CA ASP A 9 3.13 -1.42 -3.96
C ASP A 9 2.05 -1.60 -5.02
N GLY A 10 2.19 -0.84 -6.10
CA GLY A 10 1.32 -0.93 -7.25
C GLY A 10 2.13 -0.98 -8.53
N ALA A 11 1.67 -1.73 -9.50
CA ALA A 11 2.30 -1.85 -10.80
C ALA A 11 1.24 -1.75 -11.89
N CYS A 12 1.62 -1.22 -13.04
CA CYS A 12 0.71 -1.08 -14.17
C CYS A 12 1.44 -1.38 -15.47
N SER A 13 0.78 -2.17 -16.32
CA SER A 13 1.21 -2.39 -17.69
C SER A 13 0.27 -1.61 -18.60
N LEU A 14 0.75 -0.50 -19.15
CA LEU A 14 -0.04 0.33 -20.07
C LEU A 14 -0.40 -0.45 -21.33
N ALA A 15 0.54 -1.26 -21.84
CA ALA A 15 0.32 -2.04 -23.06
C ALA A 15 -0.81 -3.06 -22.90
N ARG A 16 -1.00 -3.58 -21.70
CA ARG A 16 -2.01 -4.60 -21.42
C ARG A 16 -3.26 -4.03 -20.75
N ASN A 17 -3.25 -2.74 -20.44
CA ASN A 17 -4.31 -2.05 -19.70
C ASN A 17 -4.67 -2.77 -18.40
N LYS A 18 -3.64 -3.25 -17.70
CA LYS A 18 -3.76 -4.00 -16.44
C LYS A 18 -2.85 -3.45 -15.39
N GLY A 19 -3.28 -3.56 -14.17
CA GLY A 19 -2.48 -3.22 -13.01
C GLY A 19 -2.59 -4.27 -11.93
N GLY A 20 -1.75 -4.13 -10.92
CA GLY A 20 -1.77 -5.02 -9.77
C GLY A 20 -1.31 -4.29 -8.53
N ILE A 21 -1.74 -4.82 -7.41
CA ILE A 21 -1.25 -4.39 -6.11
C ILE A 21 -0.61 -5.56 -5.39
N GLY A 22 0.37 -5.25 -4.55
CA GLY A 22 1.01 -6.21 -3.67
C GLY A 22 1.08 -5.63 -2.27
N ILE A 23 0.76 -6.45 -1.28
CA ILE A 23 0.80 -6.06 0.13
C ILE A 23 1.48 -7.18 0.91
N VAL A 24 2.46 -6.80 1.73
CA VAL A 24 3.11 -7.71 2.66
C VAL A 24 2.80 -7.24 4.06
N VAL A 25 2.21 -8.11 4.87
CA VAL A 25 1.83 -7.77 6.25
C VAL A 25 2.84 -8.36 7.21
N VAL A 26 3.35 -7.52 8.10
CA VAL A 26 4.31 -7.88 9.13
C VAL A 26 3.66 -7.61 10.49
N LYS A 27 3.75 -8.57 11.40
CA LYS A 27 3.24 -8.45 12.76
C LYS A 27 4.39 -8.67 13.73
N ASP A 28 4.65 -7.67 14.58
CA ASP A 28 5.69 -7.74 15.61
C ASP A 28 7.05 -8.20 15.04
N GLY A 29 7.40 -7.68 13.85
CA GLY A 29 8.69 -7.94 13.21
C GLY A 29 8.76 -9.17 12.31
N GLU A 30 7.67 -9.92 12.17
CA GLU A 30 7.63 -11.13 11.35
C GLU A 30 6.59 -11.04 10.25
N LYS A 31 6.96 -11.46 9.03
CA LYS A 31 6.01 -11.53 7.92
C LYS A 31 4.95 -12.59 8.24
N VAL A 32 3.67 -12.19 8.20
CA VAL A 32 2.56 -13.09 8.51
C VAL A 32 1.60 -13.28 7.36
N TYR A 33 1.62 -12.41 6.33
CA TYR A 33 0.65 -12.50 5.25
C TYR A 33 1.13 -11.77 4.00
N GLU A 34 0.72 -12.28 2.83
CA GLU A 34 0.94 -11.66 1.53
C GLU A 34 -0.38 -11.58 0.80
N PHE A 35 -0.59 -10.49 0.07
CA PHE A 35 -1.81 -10.30 -0.71
C PHE A 35 -1.46 -9.66 -2.06
N LYS A 36 -2.13 -10.11 -3.11
CA LYS A 36 -2.04 -9.46 -4.42
C LYS A 36 -3.41 -9.46 -5.09
N LYS A 37 -3.63 -8.48 -5.95
CA LYS A 37 -4.89 -8.37 -6.69
C LYS A 37 -4.66 -7.66 -8.01
N SER A 38 -5.33 -8.14 -9.06
CA SER A 38 -5.28 -7.57 -10.41
C SER A 38 -6.40 -6.57 -10.62
N PHE A 39 -6.12 -5.56 -11.44
CA PHE A 39 -7.09 -4.56 -11.86
C PHE A 39 -6.98 -4.33 -13.36
N THR A 40 -8.06 -3.83 -13.96
CA THR A 40 -8.08 -3.40 -15.36
C THR A 40 -8.38 -1.90 -15.41
N ASN A 41 -8.07 -1.27 -16.54
CA ASN A 41 -8.36 0.16 -16.73
C ASN A 41 -7.81 1.04 -15.63
N THR A 42 -6.50 0.92 -15.34
CA THR A 42 -5.90 1.59 -14.21
C THR A 42 -4.58 2.27 -14.58
N THR A 43 -3.98 2.95 -13.62
CA THR A 43 -2.68 3.60 -13.77
C THR A 43 -1.79 3.23 -12.59
N ASN A 44 -0.48 3.50 -12.70
CA ASN A 44 0.45 3.28 -11.59
C ASN A 44 -0.03 3.99 -10.32
N ASN A 45 -0.36 5.27 -10.43
CA ASN A 45 -0.77 6.04 -9.25
C ASN A 45 -2.05 5.51 -8.61
N LYS A 46 -3.00 5.08 -9.43
CA LYS A 46 -4.23 4.44 -8.90
C LYS A 46 -3.92 3.15 -8.17
N CYS A 47 -3.05 2.31 -8.73
CA CYS A 47 -2.66 1.05 -8.07
C CYS A 47 -1.91 1.32 -6.77
N GLU A 48 -0.97 2.27 -6.76
CA GLU A 48 -0.27 2.63 -5.54
C GLU A 48 -1.22 3.07 -4.43
N LEU A 49 -2.19 3.91 -4.78
CA LEU A 49 -3.19 4.37 -3.83
C LEU A 49 -4.11 3.23 -3.38
N MET A 50 -4.54 2.38 -4.32
CA MET A 50 -5.39 1.24 -3.99
C MET A 50 -4.70 0.26 -3.05
N ALA A 51 -3.38 0.06 -3.18
CA ALA A 51 -2.64 -0.80 -2.27
C ALA A 51 -2.74 -0.26 -0.83
N VAL A 52 -2.60 1.05 -0.65
CA VAL A 52 -2.74 1.68 0.67
C VAL A 52 -4.17 1.54 1.19
N ILE A 53 -5.16 1.76 0.34
CA ILE A 53 -6.57 1.63 0.72
C ILE A 53 -6.87 0.20 1.19
N TYR A 54 -6.40 -0.80 0.45
CA TYR A 54 -6.60 -2.21 0.83
C TYR A 54 -5.91 -2.53 2.16
N ALA A 55 -4.69 -2.00 2.37
CA ALA A 55 -3.98 -2.21 3.64
C ALA A 55 -4.77 -1.63 4.83
N LEU A 56 -5.28 -0.42 4.68
CA LEU A 56 -6.10 0.21 5.72
C LEU A 56 -7.40 -0.55 5.97
N ASN A 57 -8.05 -1.01 4.89
CA ASN A 57 -9.32 -1.73 5.00
C ASN A 57 -9.16 -3.11 5.62
N ALA A 58 -7.94 -3.64 5.64
CA ALA A 58 -7.65 -4.93 6.28
C ALA A 58 -7.68 -4.83 7.81
N ILE A 59 -7.61 -3.64 8.38
CA ILE A 59 -7.73 -3.44 9.83
C ILE A 59 -9.18 -3.71 10.21
N SER A 60 -9.43 -4.85 10.85
CA SER A 60 -10.78 -5.32 11.18
C SER A 60 -11.02 -5.47 12.69
N GLU A 61 -9.99 -5.28 13.49
CA GLU A 61 -10.07 -5.38 14.95
C GLU A 61 -9.09 -4.39 15.58
N PRO A 62 -9.23 -4.09 16.87
CA PRO A 62 -8.32 -3.16 17.52
C PRO A 62 -6.87 -3.65 17.50
N ILE A 63 -5.96 -2.78 17.05
CA ILE A 63 -4.53 -3.02 17.07
C ILE A 63 -3.82 -1.80 17.64
N GLU A 64 -2.60 -1.99 18.13
CA GLU A 64 -1.84 -0.91 18.76
C GLU A 64 -1.31 0.10 17.75
N GLN A 65 -0.73 -0.39 16.65
CA GLN A 65 -0.05 0.46 15.69
C GLN A 65 -0.06 -0.17 14.30
N MET A 66 -0.20 0.67 13.29
CA MET A 66 -0.02 0.29 11.89
C MET A 66 0.92 1.28 11.22
N ILE A 67 2.00 0.78 10.64
CA ILE A 67 2.89 1.57 9.80
C ILE A 67 2.70 1.12 8.37
N ILE A 68 2.37 2.04 7.48
CA ILE A 68 2.19 1.75 6.06
C ILE A 68 3.37 2.32 5.30
N TYR A 69 4.10 1.42 4.63
CA TYR A 69 5.23 1.76 3.78
C TYR A 69 4.80 1.77 2.32
N SER A 70 5.22 2.78 1.59
CA SER A 70 5.01 2.87 0.14
C SER A 70 6.21 3.52 -0.51
N ASP A 71 6.56 3.07 -1.71
CA ASP A 71 7.60 3.72 -2.50
C ASP A 71 7.03 4.80 -3.43
N SER A 72 5.75 5.06 -3.38
CA SER A 72 5.09 6.11 -4.15
C SER A 72 5.24 7.47 -3.47
N GLN A 73 6.06 8.34 -4.05
CA GLN A 73 6.17 9.72 -3.57
C GLN A 73 4.86 10.46 -3.69
N TYR A 74 4.08 10.17 -4.74
CA TYR A 74 2.77 10.77 -4.94
C TYR A 74 1.82 10.46 -3.77
N VAL A 75 1.67 9.19 -3.43
CA VAL A 75 0.74 8.79 -2.36
C VAL A 75 1.21 9.32 -1.01
N ILE A 76 2.48 9.11 -0.68
CA ILE A 76 3.01 9.55 0.61
C ILE A 76 3.01 11.08 0.71
N GLY A 77 3.31 11.77 -0.38
CA GLY A 77 3.26 13.24 -0.39
C GLY A 77 1.85 13.78 -0.15
N CYS A 78 0.85 13.18 -0.79
CA CYS A 78 -0.55 13.59 -0.58
C CYS A 78 -1.01 13.30 0.86
N VAL A 79 -0.56 12.19 1.44
CA VAL A 79 -0.99 11.79 2.78
C VAL A 79 -0.26 12.58 3.87
N THR A 80 1.06 12.79 3.73
CA THR A 80 1.87 13.33 4.82
C THR A 80 2.30 14.78 4.64
N LYS A 81 2.37 15.26 3.40
CA LYS A 81 2.84 16.63 3.10
C LYS A 81 1.75 17.57 2.62
N GLY A 82 0.52 17.09 2.55
CA GLY A 82 -0.62 17.90 2.13
C GLY A 82 -0.61 18.29 0.66
N TRP A 83 0.06 17.51 -0.20
CA TRP A 83 0.04 17.80 -1.63
C TRP A 83 -1.39 17.74 -2.16
N LYS A 84 -1.69 18.60 -3.13
CA LYS A 84 -3.05 18.69 -3.69
C LYS A 84 -3.44 17.42 -4.41
N ARG A 85 -4.62 16.93 -4.10
CA ARG A 85 -5.22 15.74 -4.71
C ARG A 85 -6.02 16.12 -5.95
N LYS A 86 -5.32 16.53 -7.02
CA LYS A 86 -5.95 17.02 -8.24
C LYS A 86 -6.52 15.92 -9.11
N LYS A 87 -5.94 14.72 -9.03
CA LYS A 87 -6.35 13.55 -9.81
C LYS A 87 -6.80 12.44 -8.87
N ASN A 88 -7.48 11.46 -9.43
CA ASN A 88 -7.93 10.28 -8.68
C ASN A 88 -8.84 10.65 -7.50
N VAL A 89 -9.67 11.67 -7.70
CA VAL A 89 -10.51 12.25 -6.64
C VAL A 89 -11.42 11.20 -6.00
N GLU A 90 -11.98 10.30 -6.80
CA GLU A 90 -12.86 9.24 -6.30
C GLU A 90 -12.11 8.26 -5.39
N TYR A 91 -10.87 7.94 -5.76
CA TYR A 91 -10.02 7.05 -4.97
C TYR A 91 -9.61 7.72 -3.66
N TRP A 92 -9.33 9.03 -3.70
CA TRP A 92 -9.02 9.76 -2.48
C TRP A 92 -10.21 9.89 -1.54
N ALA A 93 -11.42 10.01 -2.09
CA ALA A 93 -12.64 9.99 -1.29
C ALA A 93 -12.81 8.63 -0.58
N LEU A 94 -12.53 7.54 -1.29
CA LEU A 94 -12.54 6.20 -0.71
C LEU A 94 -11.47 6.05 0.36
N TYR A 95 -10.26 6.56 0.09
CA TYR A 95 -9.17 6.57 1.06
C TYR A 95 -9.60 7.26 2.36
N ASP A 96 -10.21 8.43 2.26
CA ASP A 96 -10.64 9.19 3.44
C ASP A 96 -11.65 8.40 4.29
N LYS A 97 -12.60 7.73 3.65
CA LYS A 97 -13.59 6.89 4.35
C LYS A 97 -12.93 5.70 5.05
N VAL A 98 -12.04 5.02 4.35
CA VAL A 98 -11.36 3.84 4.89
C VAL A 98 -10.42 4.23 6.02
N LEU A 99 -9.73 5.37 5.88
CA LEU A 99 -8.85 5.87 6.94
C LEU A 99 -9.64 6.22 8.21
N GLU A 100 -10.78 6.88 8.06
CA GLU A 100 -11.62 7.23 9.20
C GLU A 100 -12.05 5.98 9.97
N LYS A 101 -12.49 4.95 9.25
CA LYS A 101 -12.87 3.67 9.85
C LYS A 101 -11.67 3.01 10.52
N ALA A 102 -10.51 2.99 9.85
CA ALA A 102 -9.32 2.35 10.38
C ALA A 102 -8.82 3.03 11.67
N LYS A 103 -8.91 4.36 11.75
CA LYS A 103 -8.48 5.10 12.93
C LYS A 103 -9.31 4.81 14.18
N LYS A 104 -10.52 4.36 14.02
CA LYS A 104 -11.35 3.95 15.16
C LYS A 104 -10.81 2.68 15.81
N LEU A 105 -10.19 1.81 15.04
CA LEU A 105 -9.61 0.56 15.50
C LEU A 105 -8.13 0.66 15.80
N CYS A 106 -7.44 1.59 15.14
CA CYS A 106 -6.00 1.79 15.28
C CYS A 106 -5.71 3.30 15.25
N PRO A 107 -5.69 3.98 16.39
CA PRO A 107 -5.43 5.42 16.42
C PRO A 107 -4.02 5.81 15.95
N ASP A 108 -3.04 4.93 16.09
CA ASP A 108 -1.66 5.19 15.68
C ASP A 108 -1.39 4.57 14.33
N ILE A 109 -1.72 5.31 13.26
CA ILE A 109 -1.43 4.91 11.88
C ILE A 109 -0.40 5.89 11.32
N GLN A 110 0.72 5.36 10.86
CA GLN A 110 1.81 6.13 10.29
C GLN A 110 2.03 5.73 8.84
N PHE A 111 2.47 6.70 8.02
CA PHE A 111 2.80 6.47 6.61
C PHE A 111 4.25 6.86 6.39
N ILE A 112 5.04 5.96 5.83
CA ILE A 112 6.47 6.16 5.63
C ILE A 112 6.82 5.87 4.17
N TRP A 113 7.51 6.84 3.53
CA TRP A 113 8.06 6.60 2.21
C TRP A 113 9.31 5.72 2.33
N ILE A 114 9.42 4.73 1.45
CA ILE A 114 10.56 3.85 1.37
C ILE A 114 11.03 3.83 -0.07
N LYS A 115 12.35 3.84 -0.28
CA LYS A 115 12.91 3.82 -1.63
C LYS A 115 12.68 2.46 -2.28
N GLY A 116 12.13 2.47 -3.51
CA GLY A 116 11.86 1.26 -4.26
C GLY A 116 13.10 0.67 -4.91
N HIS A 117 13.05 -0.64 -5.18
CA HIS A 117 14.08 -1.39 -5.92
C HIS A 117 15.48 -1.31 -5.29
N GLU A 118 15.55 -1.20 -3.96
CA GLU A 118 16.83 -1.24 -3.26
C GLU A 118 17.39 -2.67 -3.23
N LYS A 119 18.70 -2.78 -3.43
CA LYS A 119 19.41 -4.06 -3.37
C LYS A 119 19.92 -4.37 -1.97
N SER A 120 19.54 -3.56 -0.99
CA SER A 120 19.94 -3.76 0.40
C SER A 120 19.36 -5.06 0.96
N SER A 121 20.08 -5.66 1.88
CA SER A 121 19.63 -6.85 2.57
C SER A 121 18.82 -6.55 3.84
N ASP A 122 18.55 -5.26 4.12
CA ASP A 122 17.76 -4.94 5.31
C ASP A 122 16.30 -5.40 5.15
N PHE A 123 15.65 -5.59 6.29
CA PHE A 123 14.32 -6.16 6.34
C PHE A 123 13.28 -5.32 5.56
N ASN A 124 13.32 -4.00 5.73
CA ASN A 124 12.36 -3.12 5.04
C ASN A 124 12.50 -3.20 3.52
N SER A 125 13.73 -3.21 3.02
CA SER A 125 13.97 -3.33 1.58
C SER A 125 13.51 -4.68 1.04
N GLN A 126 13.75 -5.76 1.79
CA GLN A 126 13.30 -7.10 1.40
C GLN A 126 11.77 -7.18 1.32
N MET A 127 11.07 -6.60 2.30
CA MET A 127 9.61 -6.60 2.31
C MET A 127 9.04 -5.72 1.21
N ASN A 128 9.65 -4.57 0.96
CA ASN A 128 9.21 -3.70 -0.13
C ASN A 128 9.42 -4.37 -1.49
N ASN A 129 10.55 -5.04 -1.68
CA ASN A 129 10.81 -5.77 -2.93
C ASN A 129 9.83 -6.92 -3.12
N LEU A 130 9.41 -7.58 -2.06
CA LEU A 130 8.39 -8.62 -2.13
C LEU A 130 7.03 -8.04 -2.52
N ALA A 131 6.66 -6.90 -1.96
CA ALA A 131 5.41 -6.22 -2.35
C ALA A 131 5.45 -5.83 -3.84
N ASP A 132 6.58 -5.33 -4.32
CA ASP A 132 6.78 -5.03 -5.74
C ASP A 132 6.59 -6.26 -6.60
N LYS A 133 7.21 -7.37 -6.23
CA LYS A 133 7.09 -8.65 -6.96
C LYS A 133 5.63 -9.09 -7.03
N LEU A 134 4.89 -9.01 -5.93
CA LEU A 134 3.47 -9.37 -5.89
C LEU A 134 2.64 -8.46 -6.81
N ALA A 135 2.91 -7.15 -6.79
CA ALA A 135 2.20 -6.21 -7.64
C ALA A 135 2.44 -6.49 -9.13
N VAL A 136 3.70 -6.76 -9.50
CA VAL A 136 4.07 -7.10 -10.88
C VAL A 136 3.41 -8.41 -11.31
N GLU A 137 3.46 -9.43 -10.46
CA GLU A 137 2.79 -10.71 -10.75
C GLU A 137 1.29 -10.50 -10.98
N ALA A 138 0.65 -9.71 -10.13
CA ALA A 138 -0.78 -9.41 -10.26
C ALA A 138 -1.07 -8.65 -11.57
N SER A 139 -0.21 -7.70 -11.95
CA SER A 139 -0.39 -6.93 -13.18
C SER A 139 -0.24 -7.79 -14.45
N ASN A 140 0.38 -8.95 -14.33
CA ASN A 140 0.59 -9.89 -15.45
C ASN A 140 -0.45 -11.01 -15.48
N GLU A 141 -1.36 -11.09 -14.53
CA GLU A 141 -2.40 -12.09 -14.52
C GLU A 141 -3.43 -11.84 -15.64
N ILE A 142 -3.94 -12.90 -16.19
CA ILE A 142 -4.90 -12.84 -17.31
C ILE A 142 -6.32 -12.65 -16.78
#